data_dfde23d0c8cefabe34a89b815bd0f315
#
_entry.id   dfde23d0c8cefabe34a89b815bd0f315
#
_cell.length_a   1.000
_cell.length_b   1.000
_cell.length_c   1.000
_cell.angle_alpha   90.00
_cell.angle_beta   90.00
_cell.angle_gamma   90.00
#
_symmetry.space_group_name_H-M   'P 1'
#
loop_
_entity.id
_entity.type
_entity.pdbx_description
1 polymer ?
#
loop_
_entity_poly.entity_id
_entity_poly.type
_entity_poly.pdbx_seq_one_letter_code
_entity_poly.pdbx_strand_id
1 'polypeptide(L)'
;MEQIKNYPPNIDEITKVFPVLPESMVFCWGNIIYNPSGQEVADHIKAHELAHSEQQQGEPEKWWNKYLNDGKFRLDQELEAYRKQYSFAKIRIKDRNELARFNWKLAQDLSNLYKINITFGEALEQIKC
;
A
#
# COMPACT_ATOMS: atom_id res chain seq x y z
N MET A 1 3.57 8.55 -12.70
CA MET A 1 4.42 8.85 -11.52
C MET A 1 5.85 8.40 -11.79
N GLU A 2 6.81 9.20 -11.37
CA GLU A 2 8.23 8.84 -11.46
C GLU A 2 8.54 7.67 -10.52
N GLN A 3 9.45 6.78 -10.93
CA GLN A 3 9.89 5.65 -10.12
C GLN A 3 11.40 5.73 -9.93
N ILE A 4 11.85 5.50 -8.71
CA ILE A 4 13.27 5.54 -8.36
C ILE A 4 13.64 4.23 -7.67
N LYS A 5 14.75 3.61 -8.12
CA LYS A 5 15.30 2.40 -7.48
C LYS A 5 16.09 2.83 -6.26
N ASN A 6 15.39 3.09 -5.16
CA ASN A 6 15.99 3.46 -3.89
C ASN A 6 14.96 3.32 -2.79
N TYR A 7 15.40 3.49 -1.56
CA TYR A 7 14.51 3.62 -0.40
C TYR A 7 13.96 5.04 -0.33
N PRO A 8 12.76 5.23 0.26
CA PRO A 8 12.23 6.58 0.48
C PRO A 8 13.07 7.36 1.47
N PRO A 9 12.96 8.72 1.48
CA PRO A 9 13.79 9.55 2.36
C PRO A 9 13.69 9.23 3.85
N ASN A 10 12.55 8.69 4.29
CA ASN A 10 12.27 8.40 5.70
C ASN A 10 12.38 6.92 6.05
N ILE A 11 13.19 6.16 5.32
CA ILE A 11 13.29 4.70 5.54
C ILE A 11 13.66 4.35 6.99
N ASP A 12 14.51 5.13 7.63
CA ASP A 12 14.93 4.84 9.00
C ASP A 12 13.75 4.93 9.98
N GLU A 13 12.86 5.89 9.78
CA GLU A 13 11.66 6.05 10.58
C GLU A 13 10.65 4.92 10.32
N ILE A 14 10.52 4.51 9.06
CA ILE A 14 9.62 3.41 8.69
C ILE A 14 10.05 2.11 9.38
N THR A 15 11.33 1.79 9.36
CA THR A 15 11.84 0.54 9.93
C THR A 15 11.68 0.45 11.44
N LYS A 16 11.49 1.58 12.12
CA LYS A 16 11.19 1.60 13.55
C LYS A 16 9.75 1.19 13.87
N VAL A 17 8.86 1.26 12.89
CA VAL A 17 7.43 0.99 13.09
C VAL A 17 7.06 -0.41 12.61
N PHE A 18 7.49 -0.79 11.40
CA PHE A 18 7.23 -2.13 10.88
C PHE A 18 8.39 -2.61 10.01
N PRO A 19 8.52 -3.94 9.84
CA PRO A 19 9.61 -4.51 9.02
C PRO A 19 9.47 -4.10 7.56
N VAL A 20 10.59 -3.84 6.90
CA VAL A 20 10.65 -3.53 5.47
C VAL A 20 11.14 -4.76 4.72
N LEU A 21 10.39 -5.14 3.68
CA LEU A 21 10.72 -6.25 2.78
C LEU A 21 11.25 -5.66 1.47
N PRO A 22 12.59 -5.49 1.32
CA PRO A 22 13.13 -4.73 0.19
C PRO A 22 12.88 -5.35 -1.17
N GLU A 23 12.65 -6.66 -1.24
CA GLU A 23 12.37 -7.34 -2.51
C GLU A 23 10.95 -7.14 -3.01
N SER A 24 10.03 -6.70 -2.16
CA SER A 24 8.60 -6.65 -2.52
C SER A 24 7.89 -5.37 -2.15
N MET A 25 8.43 -4.60 -1.23
CA MET A 25 7.77 -3.35 -0.81
C MET A 25 8.13 -2.18 -1.70
N VAL A 26 7.14 -1.36 -2.01
CA VAL A 26 7.32 -0.06 -2.66
C VAL A 26 6.69 1.01 -1.78
N PHE A 27 7.17 2.24 -1.93
CA PHE A 27 6.78 3.36 -1.08
C PHE A 27 6.47 4.57 -1.93
N CYS A 28 5.57 5.43 -1.45
CA CYS A 28 5.24 6.68 -2.12
C CYS A 28 5.63 7.87 -1.26
N TRP A 29 6.45 8.75 -1.81
CA TRP A 29 6.78 10.03 -1.20
C TRP A 29 6.47 11.12 -2.22
N GLY A 30 5.41 11.91 -1.95
CA GLY A 30 4.93 12.88 -2.92
C GLY A 30 4.43 12.20 -4.19
N ASN A 31 4.98 12.59 -5.33
CA ASN A 31 4.62 12.02 -6.64
C ASN A 31 5.63 10.99 -7.12
N ILE A 32 6.43 10.42 -6.22
CA ILE A 32 7.50 9.49 -6.57
C ILE A 32 7.25 8.14 -5.91
N ILE A 33 7.36 7.08 -6.70
CA ILE A 33 7.38 5.70 -6.19
C ILE A 33 8.84 5.31 -5.97
N TYR A 34 9.15 4.92 -4.73
CA TYR A 34 10.46 4.38 -4.38
C TYR A 34 10.37 2.86 -4.39
N ASN A 35 11.20 2.24 -5.23
CA ASN A 35 11.19 0.80 -5.46
C ASN A 35 12.59 0.22 -5.24
N PRO A 36 12.93 -0.17 -4.00
CA PRO A 36 14.30 -0.62 -3.69
C PRO A 36 14.77 -1.81 -4.53
N SER A 37 13.87 -2.75 -4.87
CA SER A 37 14.25 -3.93 -5.65
C SER A 37 14.61 -3.60 -7.09
N GLY A 38 14.08 -2.50 -7.63
CA GLY A 38 14.24 -2.14 -9.03
C GLY A 38 13.44 -2.99 -10.00
N GLN A 39 12.63 -3.92 -9.51
CA GLN A 39 11.75 -4.74 -10.35
C GLN A 39 10.61 -3.90 -10.89
N GLU A 40 10.03 -4.34 -12.01
CA GLU A 40 8.88 -3.65 -12.59
C GLU A 40 7.70 -3.63 -11.60
N VAL A 41 7.10 -2.46 -11.43
CA VAL A 41 5.94 -2.29 -10.57
C VAL A 41 4.68 -2.56 -11.38
N ALA A 42 3.87 -3.53 -10.93
CA ALA A 42 2.62 -3.87 -11.60
C ALA A 42 1.63 -2.70 -11.57
N ASP A 43 0.77 -2.61 -12.57
CA ASP A 43 -0.18 -1.51 -12.69
C ASP A 43 -1.13 -1.39 -11.49
N HIS A 44 -1.56 -2.53 -10.92
CA HIS A 44 -2.43 -2.50 -9.74
C HIS A 44 -1.70 -1.94 -8.51
N ILE A 45 -0.39 -2.15 -8.42
CA ILE A 45 0.43 -1.56 -7.34
C ILE A 45 0.60 -0.07 -7.57
N LYS A 46 0.75 0.37 -8.81
CA LYS A 46 0.78 1.80 -9.14
C LYS A 46 -0.52 2.48 -8.72
N ALA A 47 -1.66 1.83 -8.88
CA ALA A 47 -2.95 2.35 -8.44
C ALA A 47 -2.97 2.53 -6.91
N HIS A 48 -2.41 1.60 -6.16
CA HIS A 48 -2.25 1.68 -4.72
C HIS A 48 -1.37 2.87 -4.32
N GLU A 49 -0.21 3.01 -4.95
CA GLU A 49 0.72 4.09 -4.64
C GLU A 49 0.18 5.46 -5.06
N LEU A 50 -0.59 5.53 -6.14
CA LEU A 50 -1.26 6.77 -6.53
C LEU A 50 -2.24 7.24 -5.46
N ALA A 51 -2.97 6.31 -4.84
CA ALA A 51 -3.84 6.66 -3.72
C ALA A 51 -3.05 7.32 -2.58
N HIS A 52 -1.89 6.77 -2.23
CA HIS A 52 -1.03 7.38 -1.20
C HIS A 52 -0.52 8.77 -1.63
N SER A 53 -0.17 8.94 -2.90
CA SER A 53 0.23 10.25 -3.43
C SER A 53 -0.87 11.29 -3.22
N GLU A 54 -2.11 10.92 -3.56
CA GLU A 54 -3.26 11.82 -3.40
C GLU A 54 -3.55 12.11 -1.91
N GLN A 55 -3.43 11.11 -1.05
CA GLN A 55 -3.61 11.27 0.40
C GLN A 55 -2.64 12.28 0.98
N GLN A 56 -1.43 12.35 0.45
CA GLN A 56 -0.37 13.24 0.95
C GLN A 56 -0.62 14.71 0.62
N GLN A 57 -1.41 15.01 -0.41
CA GLN A 57 -1.81 16.37 -0.77
C GLN A 57 -0.64 17.36 -0.86
N GLY A 58 0.48 16.90 -1.42
CA GLY A 58 1.67 17.74 -1.55
C GLY A 58 2.47 17.93 -0.27
N GLU A 59 2.10 17.23 0.81
CA GLU A 59 2.79 17.31 2.11
C GLU A 59 3.22 15.92 2.58
N PRO A 60 4.18 15.28 1.88
CA PRO A 60 4.57 13.90 2.20
C PRO A 60 5.14 13.74 3.60
N GLU A 61 5.93 14.71 4.08
CA GLU A 61 6.54 14.63 5.40
C GLU A 61 5.47 14.60 6.50
N LYS A 62 4.48 15.48 6.40
CA LYS A 62 3.38 15.55 7.36
C LYS A 62 2.54 14.27 7.36
N TRP A 63 2.20 13.77 6.19
CA TRP A 63 1.43 12.54 6.04
C TRP A 63 2.19 11.34 6.63
N TRP A 64 3.47 11.19 6.27
CA TRP A 64 4.28 10.08 6.78
C TRP A 64 4.45 10.14 8.29
N ASN A 65 4.61 11.34 8.85
CA ASN A 65 4.73 11.49 10.31
C ASN A 65 3.46 10.98 11.00
N LYS A 66 2.29 11.36 10.50
CA LYS A 66 1.03 10.89 11.07
C LYS A 66 0.84 9.38 10.83
N TYR A 67 1.15 8.91 9.62
CA TYR A 67 1.06 7.50 9.25
C TYR A 67 1.88 6.61 10.19
N LEU A 68 3.09 7.01 10.53
CA LEU A 68 3.97 6.22 11.38
C LEU A 68 3.61 6.30 12.86
N ASN A 69 2.96 7.37 13.31
CA ASN A 69 2.66 7.59 14.73
C ASN A 69 1.20 7.32 15.12
N ASP A 70 0.33 7.07 14.17
CA ASP A 70 -1.10 6.85 14.42
C ASP A 70 -1.57 5.59 13.67
N GLY A 71 -1.71 4.49 14.39
CA GLY A 71 -2.08 3.19 13.80
C GLY A 71 -3.45 3.20 13.16
N LYS A 72 -4.43 3.92 13.72
CA LYS A 72 -5.75 4.02 13.11
C LYS A 72 -5.70 4.81 11.80
N PHE A 73 -4.98 5.91 11.77
CA PHE A 73 -4.78 6.67 10.53
C PHE A 73 -4.10 5.79 9.48
N ARG A 74 -3.07 5.06 9.87
CA ARG A 74 -2.35 4.15 8.97
C ARG A 74 -3.29 3.10 8.38
N LEU A 75 -4.15 2.49 9.22
CA LEU A 75 -5.15 1.53 8.76
C LEU A 75 -6.09 2.16 7.74
N ASP A 76 -6.63 3.34 8.03
CA ASP A 76 -7.57 4.02 7.13
C ASP A 76 -6.92 4.34 5.79
N GLN A 77 -5.66 4.79 5.80
CA GLN A 77 -4.93 5.12 4.57
C GLN A 77 -4.63 3.88 3.74
N GLU A 78 -4.18 2.80 4.38
CA GLU A 78 -3.90 1.54 3.66
C GLU A 78 -5.18 0.91 3.14
N LEU A 79 -6.25 0.93 3.90
CA LEU A 79 -7.53 0.37 3.45
C LEU A 79 -8.03 1.07 2.19
N GLU A 80 -7.96 2.40 2.15
CA GLU A 80 -8.33 3.16 0.94
C GLU A 80 -7.45 2.77 -0.25
N ALA A 81 -6.14 2.66 -0.04
CA ALA A 81 -5.21 2.30 -1.10
C ALA A 81 -5.48 0.87 -1.63
N TYR A 82 -5.75 -0.09 -0.74
CA TYR A 82 -6.08 -1.45 -1.15
C TYR A 82 -7.43 -1.52 -1.87
N ARG A 83 -8.39 -0.71 -1.49
CA ARG A 83 -9.66 -0.61 -2.23
C ARG A 83 -9.45 -0.11 -3.66
N LYS A 84 -8.59 0.89 -3.85
CA LYS A 84 -8.23 1.38 -5.19
C LYS A 84 -7.54 0.29 -6.00
N GLN A 85 -6.63 -0.43 -5.38
CA GLN A 85 -5.92 -1.53 -6.00
C GLN A 85 -6.88 -2.65 -6.42
N TYR A 86 -7.80 -3.03 -5.55
CA TYR A 86 -8.81 -4.05 -5.84
C TYR A 86 -9.76 -3.59 -6.97
N SER A 87 -10.23 -2.36 -6.92
CA SER A 87 -11.11 -1.80 -7.96
C SER A 87 -10.44 -1.80 -9.33
N PHE A 88 -9.16 -1.46 -9.37
CA PHE A 88 -8.37 -1.51 -10.60
C PHE A 88 -8.33 -2.94 -11.16
N ALA A 89 -8.05 -3.92 -10.31
CA ALA A 89 -7.94 -5.33 -10.72
C ALA A 89 -9.29 -5.92 -11.12
N LYS A 90 -10.36 -5.55 -10.43
CA LYS A 90 -11.71 -6.09 -10.66
C LYS A 90 -12.19 -5.85 -12.08
N ILE A 91 -11.84 -4.73 -12.68
CA ILE A 91 -12.20 -4.41 -14.06
C ILE A 91 -11.46 -5.32 -15.04
N ARG A 92 -10.27 -5.76 -14.71
CA ARG A 92 -9.35 -6.48 -15.59
C ARG A 92 -9.38 -8.00 -15.40
N ILE A 93 -9.57 -8.46 -14.18
CA ILE A 93 -9.65 -9.90 -13.86
C ILE A 93 -11.10 -10.34 -14.04
N LYS A 94 -11.34 -11.19 -15.05
CA LYS A 94 -12.70 -11.66 -15.41
C LYS A 94 -13.07 -12.96 -14.69
N ASP A 95 -12.09 -13.78 -14.32
CA ASP A 95 -12.32 -15.05 -13.62
C ASP A 95 -12.59 -14.75 -12.14
N ARG A 96 -13.74 -15.19 -11.65
CA ARG A 96 -14.17 -14.99 -10.27
C ARG A 96 -13.20 -15.59 -9.24
N ASN A 97 -12.68 -16.78 -9.54
CA ASN A 97 -11.73 -17.45 -8.65
C ASN A 97 -10.39 -16.73 -8.59
N GLU A 98 -9.92 -16.25 -9.74
CA GLU A 98 -8.70 -15.46 -9.81
C GLU A 98 -8.84 -14.14 -9.04
N LEU A 99 -9.97 -13.46 -9.18
CA LEU A 99 -10.23 -12.23 -8.43
C LEU A 99 -10.30 -12.49 -6.92
N ALA A 100 -10.92 -13.61 -6.53
CA ALA A 100 -10.98 -14.00 -5.12
C ALA A 100 -9.57 -14.24 -4.55
N ARG A 101 -8.70 -14.92 -5.29
CA ARG A 101 -7.30 -15.13 -4.89
C ARG A 101 -6.53 -13.80 -4.80
N PHE A 102 -6.80 -12.88 -5.72
CA PHE A 102 -6.20 -11.56 -5.69
C PHE A 102 -6.60 -10.81 -4.41
N ASN A 103 -7.89 -10.78 -4.09
CA ASN A 103 -8.36 -10.15 -2.86
C ASN A 103 -7.78 -10.83 -1.61
N TRP A 104 -7.66 -12.15 -1.63
CA TRP A 104 -7.07 -12.90 -0.54
C TRP A 104 -5.63 -12.45 -0.27
N LYS A 105 -4.85 -12.25 -1.32
CA LYS A 105 -3.47 -11.78 -1.20
C LYS A 105 -3.41 -10.35 -0.64
N LEU A 106 -4.28 -9.47 -1.12
CA LEU A 106 -4.36 -8.10 -0.59
C LEU A 106 -4.72 -8.09 0.90
N ALA A 107 -5.70 -8.90 1.29
CA ALA A 107 -6.13 -8.99 2.69
C ALA A 107 -5.02 -9.53 3.58
N GLN A 108 -4.24 -10.49 3.08
CA GLN A 108 -3.11 -11.06 3.80
C GLN A 108 -2.04 -9.98 4.03
N ASP A 109 -1.72 -9.20 3.00
CA ASP A 109 -0.74 -8.12 3.11
C ASP A 109 -1.22 -7.03 4.06
N LEU A 110 -2.48 -6.60 3.93
CA LEU A 110 -3.04 -5.57 4.80
C LEU A 110 -3.01 -5.98 6.26
N SER A 111 -3.37 -7.23 6.57
CA SER A 111 -3.45 -7.68 7.95
C SER A 111 -2.08 -7.99 8.59
N ASN A 112 -1.03 -8.17 7.79
CA ASN A 112 0.27 -8.64 8.31
C ASN A 112 1.42 -7.65 8.21
N LEU A 113 1.41 -6.68 7.29
CA LEU A 113 2.61 -5.92 6.97
C LEU A 113 2.81 -4.60 7.74
N TYR A 114 1.73 -4.01 8.25
CA TYR A 114 1.78 -2.59 8.65
C TYR A 114 1.64 -2.35 10.14
N LYS A 115 1.60 -3.37 10.95
CA LYS A 115 1.32 -3.26 12.39
C LYS A 115 0.06 -2.44 12.66
N ILE A 116 -1.06 -2.89 12.11
CA ILE A 116 -2.36 -2.28 12.27
C ILE A 116 -3.35 -3.31 12.80
N ASN A 117 -4.41 -2.83 13.43
CA ASN A 117 -5.38 -3.69 14.10
C ASN A 117 -6.54 -4.04 13.18
N ILE A 118 -6.33 -5.03 12.33
CA ILE A 118 -7.36 -5.59 11.46
C ILE A 118 -7.10 -7.10 11.29
N THR A 119 -8.16 -7.90 11.36
CA THR A 119 -8.03 -9.33 11.10
C THR A 119 -8.04 -9.60 9.60
N PHE A 120 -7.55 -10.77 9.19
CA PHE A 120 -7.62 -11.20 7.81
C PHE A 120 -9.07 -11.22 7.29
N GLY A 121 -10.00 -11.74 8.09
CA GLY A 121 -11.42 -11.79 7.71
C GLY A 121 -12.02 -10.41 7.51
N GLU A 122 -11.72 -9.48 8.42
CA GLU A 122 -12.16 -8.08 8.27
C GLU A 122 -11.58 -7.44 7.01
N ALA A 123 -10.29 -7.68 6.75
CA ALA A 123 -9.63 -7.14 5.56
C ALA A 123 -10.27 -7.65 4.27
N LEU A 124 -10.57 -8.96 4.20
CA LEU A 124 -11.27 -9.54 3.04
C LEU A 124 -12.58 -8.82 2.74
N GLU A 125 -13.37 -8.55 3.78
CA GLU A 125 -14.69 -7.91 3.60
C GLU A 125 -14.54 -6.43 3.27
N GLN A 126 -13.65 -5.72 3.94
CA GLN A 126 -13.56 -4.27 3.82
C GLN A 126 -12.87 -3.81 2.53
N ILE A 127 -11.95 -4.58 1.99
CA ILE A 127 -11.29 -4.24 0.72
C ILE A 127 -12.30 -4.24 -0.43
N LYS A 128 -13.26 -5.17 -0.41
CA LYS A 128 -14.28 -5.30 -1.47
C LYS A 128 -15.36 -4.23 -1.42
N CYS A 129 -15.48 -3.54 -0.33
CA CYS A 129 -16.57 -2.56 -0.14
C CYS A 129 -16.52 -1.38 -1.07
#